data_227e22fae61923668e00d91bfd98f558
#
_entry.id   227e22fae61923668e00d91bfd98f558
#
_cell.length_a   1.000
_cell.length_b   1.000
_cell.length_c   1.000
_cell.angle_alpha   90.00
_cell.angle_beta   90.00
_cell.angle_gamma   90.00
#
_symmetry.space_group_name_H-M   'P 1'
#
loop_
_entity.id
_entity.type
_entity.pdbx_description
1 polymer ?
#
loop_
_entity_poly.entity_id
_entity_poly.type
_entity_poly.pdbx_seq_one_letter_code
_entity_poly.pdbx_strand_id
1 'polypeptide(L)'
;MTSGFSPAEIPPQSFPLSSAWSPLFSLVDQVAERQRRDFGRLASDLKADGSLITECDRWSDATLAAGLAEIFPRDGLLSEEGSTSVPEAPGFWVVDPLDGTTNFSVGLPIWAISMARIEDGRPVAALLDVPPLGQRLLALRGQGVWSNGQPLAPPAPPRHGCRCASLCSRSIGVLRRVSEPFPAKTRMLGVASLNLLGVGLGTMAAALEATPRIWDLAAVWLILEELGCRLHPLGSDPFPMQPGVDLGAAPYPLLAARDDEQLQRFLPWGLALAQS
;
A
#
# COMPACT_ATOMS: atom_id res chain seq x y z
N MET A 1 -25.30 13.97 20.24
CA MET A 1 -25.80 14.23 18.87
C MET A 1 -24.60 14.26 17.96
N THR A 2 -24.27 13.13 17.38
CA THR A 2 -23.16 12.98 16.42
C THR A 2 -23.73 13.34 15.05
N SER A 3 -23.37 14.51 14.53
CA SER A 3 -23.68 14.89 13.14
C SER A 3 -22.87 13.99 12.21
N GLY A 4 -23.52 12.95 11.65
CA GLY A 4 -22.98 12.13 10.62
C GLY A 4 -22.77 12.95 9.34
N PHE A 5 -21.54 13.13 8.92
CA PHE A 5 -21.20 13.66 7.60
C PHE A 5 -21.58 12.63 6.54
N SER A 6 -22.49 12.98 5.63
CA SER A 6 -22.82 12.15 4.47
C SER A 6 -21.77 12.36 3.39
N PRO A 7 -21.24 11.30 2.74
CA PRO A 7 -20.26 11.41 1.63
C PRO A 7 -20.76 12.22 0.43
N ALA A 8 -22.08 12.47 0.34
CA ALA A 8 -22.70 13.22 -0.76
C ALA A 8 -22.61 14.76 -0.61
N GLU A 9 -22.08 15.27 0.51
CA GLU A 9 -22.04 16.72 0.80
C GLU A 9 -20.66 17.36 0.59
N ILE A 10 -19.66 16.61 0.11
CA ILE A 10 -18.34 17.16 -0.21
C ILE A 10 -18.38 17.72 -1.63
N PRO A 11 -18.22 19.03 -1.85
CA PRO A 11 -18.20 19.59 -3.19
C PRO A 11 -17.00 19.03 -3.97
N PRO A 12 -17.15 18.67 -5.26
CA PRO A 12 -16.16 17.96 -6.06
C PRO A 12 -14.85 18.72 -6.33
N GLN A 13 -14.61 19.87 -5.70
CA GLN A 13 -13.49 20.76 -5.99
C GLN A 13 -12.54 21.03 -4.81
N SER A 14 -12.77 20.47 -3.64
CA SER A 14 -11.83 20.66 -2.54
C SER A 14 -11.22 19.31 -2.11
N PHE A 15 -9.97 19.13 -2.43
CA PHE A 15 -9.11 18.22 -1.69
C PHE A 15 -9.35 18.57 -0.19
N PRO A 16 -9.77 17.64 0.67
CA PRO A 16 -10.21 17.97 2.04
C PRO A 16 -9.05 18.40 2.94
N LEU A 17 -7.93 18.74 2.32
CA LEU A 17 -6.70 19.00 3.02
C LEU A 17 -6.63 20.47 3.39
N SER A 18 -6.77 20.69 4.68
CA SER A 18 -6.27 21.89 5.33
C SER A 18 -4.83 22.15 4.89
N SER A 19 -4.37 23.38 4.98
CA SER A 19 -2.96 23.77 4.75
C SER A 19 -1.94 22.89 5.50
N ALA A 20 -2.38 22.12 6.49
CA ALA A 20 -1.57 21.18 7.26
C ALA A 20 -0.95 20.03 6.45
N TRP A 21 -1.55 19.62 5.32
CA TRP A 21 -1.03 18.52 4.50
C TRP A 21 -0.11 18.97 3.36
N SER A 22 -0.12 20.26 3.01
CA SER A 22 0.74 20.81 1.95
C SER A 22 2.23 20.52 2.17
N PRO A 23 2.80 20.64 3.41
CA PRO A 23 4.19 20.29 3.64
C PRO A 23 4.50 18.81 3.35
N LEU A 24 3.57 17.89 3.71
CA LEU A 24 3.73 16.47 3.41
C LEU A 24 3.74 16.19 1.90
N PHE A 25 2.88 16.86 1.13
CA PHE A 25 2.91 16.69 -0.33
C PHE A 25 4.20 17.22 -0.93
N SER A 26 4.68 18.38 -0.48
CA SER A 26 5.96 18.91 -0.95
C SER A 26 7.14 17.99 -0.62
N LEU A 27 7.12 17.35 0.55
CA LEU A 27 8.11 16.35 0.93
C LEU A 27 8.07 15.13 0.00
N VAL A 28 6.87 14.59 -0.27
CA VAL A 28 6.71 13.46 -1.18
C VAL A 28 7.07 13.83 -2.62
N ASP A 29 6.76 15.05 -3.08
CA ASP A 29 7.16 15.55 -4.40
C ASP A 29 8.69 15.56 -4.54
N GLN A 30 9.41 16.02 -3.53
CA GLN A 30 10.88 16.03 -3.49
C GLN A 30 11.44 14.59 -3.63
N VAL A 31 10.88 13.64 -2.89
CA VAL A 31 11.31 12.23 -2.95
C VAL A 31 10.99 11.62 -4.30
N ALA A 32 9.78 11.80 -4.79
CA ALA A 32 9.35 11.29 -6.09
C ALA A 32 10.18 11.84 -7.25
N GLU A 33 10.57 13.13 -7.20
CA GLU A 33 11.45 13.74 -8.21
C GLU A 33 12.85 13.12 -8.21
N ARG A 34 13.43 12.89 -7.02
CA ARG A 34 14.73 12.21 -6.89
C ARG A 34 14.63 10.78 -7.42
N GLN A 35 13.60 10.04 -7.07
CA GLN A 35 13.39 8.68 -7.57
C GLN A 35 13.27 8.64 -9.09
N ARG A 36 12.48 9.51 -9.71
CA ARG A 36 12.38 9.59 -11.17
C ARG A 36 13.72 9.89 -11.84
N ARG A 37 14.55 10.76 -11.24
CA ARG A 37 15.88 11.09 -11.76
C ARG A 37 16.86 9.92 -11.67
N ASP A 38 16.81 9.16 -10.58
CA ASP A 38 17.75 8.10 -10.25
C ASP A 38 17.35 6.74 -10.84
N PHE A 39 16.10 6.59 -11.28
CA PHE A 39 15.52 5.37 -11.83
C PHE A 39 16.38 4.72 -12.92
N GLY A 40 16.69 3.43 -12.76
CA GLY A 40 17.46 2.64 -13.70
C GLY A 40 18.94 3.05 -13.84
N ARG A 41 19.45 3.91 -12.94
CA ARG A 41 20.82 4.44 -13.00
C ARG A 41 21.71 4.02 -11.84
N LEU A 42 21.11 3.53 -10.75
CA LEU A 42 21.82 3.18 -9.53
C LEU A 42 22.08 1.67 -9.47
N ALA A 43 23.25 1.32 -8.94
CA ALA A 43 23.52 -0.04 -8.52
C ALA A 43 22.72 -0.37 -7.25
N SER A 44 22.38 -1.64 -7.08
CA SER A 44 21.71 -2.16 -5.89
C SER A 44 22.66 -3.03 -5.08
N ASP A 45 22.54 -2.96 -3.75
CA ASP A 45 23.16 -3.87 -2.81
C ASP A 45 22.15 -4.93 -2.35
N LEU A 46 22.63 -6.05 -1.80
CA LEU A 46 21.80 -7.06 -1.16
C LEU A 46 21.70 -6.77 0.35
N LYS A 47 20.47 -6.75 0.88
CA LYS A 47 20.24 -6.78 2.33
C LYS A 47 20.52 -8.20 2.88
N ALA A 48 20.58 -8.34 4.21
CA ALA A 48 20.81 -9.61 4.88
C ALA A 48 19.74 -10.68 4.59
N ASP A 49 18.52 -10.26 4.30
CA ASP A 49 17.38 -11.12 3.94
C ASP A 49 17.34 -11.46 2.42
N GLY A 50 18.30 -10.96 1.65
CA GLY A 50 18.39 -11.17 0.20
C GLY A 50 17.55 -10.21 -0.65
N SER A 51 16.84 -9.26 -0.05
CA SER A 51 16.18 -8.17 -0.77
C SER A 51 17.19 -7.14 -1.27
N LEU A 52 16.80 -6.33 -2.25
CA LEU A 52 17.63 -5.27 -2.80
C LEU A 52 17.43 -3.95 -2.05
N ILE A 53 18.48 -3.15 -2.03
CA ILE A 53 18.46 -1.76 -1.57
C ILE A 53 19.35 -0.91 -2.47
N THR A 54 18.94 0.30 -2.77
CA THR A 54 19.76 1.28 -3.51
C THR A 54 20.11 2.48 -2.63
N GLU A 55 21.01 3.34 -3.10
CA GLU A 55 21.24 4.64 -2.46
C GLU A 55 19.96 5.50 -2.43
N CYS A 56 19.09 5.32 -3.44
CA CYS A 56 17.82 6.03 -3.52
C CYS A 56 16.86 5.64 -2.40
N ASP A 57 16.79 4.35 -2.02
CA ASP A 57 15.98 3.88 -0.89
C ASP A 57 16.43 4.54 0.42
N ARG A 58 17.75 4.46 0.72
CA ARG A 58 18.33 5.05 1.93
C ARG A 58 18.12 6.56 2.01
N TRP A 59 18.32 7.25 0.88
CA TRP A 59 18.11 8.69 0.82
C TRP A 59 16.63 9.05 0.97
N SER A 60 15.72 8.31 0.33
CA SER A 60 14.27 8.52 0.43
C SER A 60 13.80 8.34 1.88
N ASP A 61 14.25 7.26 2.54
CA ASP A 61 13.94 6.99 3.94
C ASP A 61 14.40 8.13 4.85
N ALA A 62 15.68 8.52 4.76
CA ALA A 62 16.24 9.60 5.58
C ALA A 62 15.52 10.94 5.34
N THR A 63 15.14 11.23 4.10
CA THR A 63 14.44 12.47 3.73
C THR A 63 13.00 12.46 4.28
N LEU A 64 12.27 11.35 4.13
CA LEU A 64 10.92 11.20 4.68
C LEU A 64 10.95 11.25 6.21
N ALA A 65 11.90 10.57 6.86
CA ALA A 65 12.04 10.58 8.31
C ALA A 65 12.27 11.99 8.86
N ALA A 66 13.21 12.74 8.28
CA ALA A 66 13.49 14.11 8.70
C ALA A 66 12.29 15.04 8.48
N GLY A 67 11.66 14.97 7.31
CA GLY A 67 10.51 15.81 6.99
C GLY A 67 9.27 15.47 7.84
N LEU A 68 9.02 14.19 8.12
CA LEU A 68 7.92 13.79 9.01
C LEU A 68 8.16 14.28 10.45
N ALA A 69 9.37 14.19 10.96
CA ALA A 69 9.71 14.70 12.29
C ALA A 69 9.53 16.24 12.40
N GLU A 70 9.74 16.98 11.32
CA GLU A 70 9.49 18.43 11.27
C GLU A 70 7.99 18.74 11.18
N ILE A 71 7.24 18.03 10.32
CA ILE A 71 5.82 18.29 10.06
C ILE A 71 4.95 17.77 11.22
N PHE A 72 5.30 16.60 11.77
CA PHE A 72 4.57 15.91 12.83
C PHE A 72 5.47 15.59 14.03
N PRO A 73 5.95 16.59 14.78
CA PRO A 73 7.00 16.40 15.80
C PRO A 73 6.61 15.54 17.00
N ARG A 74 5.35 15.13 17.11
CA ARG A 74 4.86 14.23 18.17
C ARG A 74 4.61 12.82 17.70
N ASP A 75 4.68 12.58 16.39
CA ASP A 75 4.47 11.26 15.81
C ASP A 75 5.78 10.46 15.78
N GLY A 76 5.66 9.17 16.02
CA GLY A 76 6.75 8.22 15.81
C GLY A 76 6.91 7.82 14.34
N LEU A 77 7.92 7.02 14.04
CA LEU A 77 8.16 6.47 12.70
C LEU A 77 8.54 4.99 12.78
N LEU A 78 7.90 4.20 11.94
CA LEU A 78 8.30 2.85 11.57
C LEU A 78 8.53 2.85 10.06
N SER A 79 9.69 2.39 9.59
CA SER A 79 9.99 2.34 8.17
C SER A 79 10.79 1.09 7.80
N GLU A 80 10.72 0.70 6.52
CA GLU A 80 11.44 -0.46 6.00
C GLU A 80 12.95 -0.34 6.19
N GLU A 81 13.52 0.84 5.95
CA GLU A 81 14.97 1.08 5.98
C GLU A 81 15.47 1.60 7.34
N GLY A 82 14.54 1.87 8.28
CA GLY A 82 14.83 2.41 9.60
C GLY A 82 14.41 1.49 10.73
N SER A 83 13.64 2.02 11.68
CA SER A 83 13.12 1.22 12.80
C SER A 83 11.88 0.44 12.39
N THR A 84 11.87 -0.86 12.64
CA THR A 84 10.74 -1.76 12.39
C THR A 84 9.89 -2.03 13.64
N SER A 85 10.26 -1.44 14.79
CA SER A 85 9.48 -1.54 16.03
C SER A 85 8.38 -0.48 16.07
N VAL A 86 7.19 -0.89 16.49
CA VAL A 86 6.05 0.02 16.66
C VAL A 86 6.38 1.05 17.73
N PRO A 87 6.34 2.36 17.41
CA PRO A 87 6.63 3.42 18.37
C PRO A 87 5.64 3.45 19.55
N GLU A 88 6.10 3.92 20.71
CA GLU A 88 5.24 4.18 21.89
C GLU A 88 4.52 5.53 21.83
N ALA A 89 4.56 6.22 20.69
CA ALA A 89 3.88 7.50 20.47
C ALA A 89 2.36 7.29 20.22
N PRO A 90 1.52 8.27 20.58
CA PRO A 90 0.06 8.19 20.34
C PRO A 90 -0.30 8.08 18.86
N GLY A 91 0.51 8.68 17.99
CA GLY A 91 0.44 8.55 16.54
C GLY A 91 1.81 8.25 15.97
N PHE A 92 1.87 7.53 14.87
CA PHE A 92 3.13 7.25 14.17
C PHE A 92 2.88 7.00 12.69
N TRP A 93 3.94 7.14 11.90
CA TRP A 93 3.93 6.85 10.49
C TRP A 93 4.53 5.47 10.22
N VAL A 94 3.92 4.73 9.31
CA VAL A 94 4.46 3.52 8.70
C VAL A 94 4.81 3.86 7.27
N VAL A 95 6.07 3.64 6.88
CA VAL A 95 6.63 4.13 5.61
C VAL A 95 7.38 3.01 4.89
N ASP A 96 7.04 2.81 3.62
CA ASP A 96 7.94 2.23 2.63
C ASP A 96 8.38 3.35 1.70
N PRO A 97 9.66 3.73 1.73
CA PRO A 97 10.15 4.82 0.92
C PRO A 97 10.21 4.48 -0.58
N LEU A 98 10.29 3.18 -0.93
CA LEU A 98 10.35 2.72 -2.32
C LEU A 98 9.88 1.26 -2.43
N ASP A 99 8.56 1.01 -2.34
CA ASP A 99 7.98 -0.31 -2.64
C ASP A 99 8.21 -0.65 -4.10
N GLY A 100 9.00 -1.70 -4.33
CA GLY A 100 9.40 -2.12 -5.67
C GLY A 100 10.87 -1.84 -6.02
N THR A 101 11.79 -1.85 -5.05
CA THR A 101 13.24 -1.67 -5.25
C THR A 101 13.81 -2.56 -6.36
N THR A 102 13.34 -3.81 -6.48
CA THR A 102 13.75 -4.70 -7.58
C THR A 102 13.39 -4.13 -8.94
N ASN A 103 12.14 -3.69 -9.12
CA ASN A 103 11.68 -3.06 -10.36
C ASN A 103 12.50 -1.80 -10.68
N PHE A 104 12.67 -0.97 -9.66
CA PHE A 104 13.44 0.26 -9.75
C PHE A 104 14.88 0.00 -10.23
N SER A 105 15.55 -1.00 -9.65
CA SER A 105 16.93 -1.35 -9.95
C SER A 105 17.12 -1.90 -11.36
N VAL A 106 16.15 -2.72 -11.85
CA VAL A 106 16.25 -3.31 -13.20
C VAL A 106 15.69 -2.42 -14.32
N GLY A 107 15.20 -1.21 -13.97
CA GLY A 107 14.64 -0.27 -14.93
C GLY A 107 13.21 -0.57 -15.35
N LEU A 108 12.43 -1.28 -14.53
CA LEU A 108 11.00 -1.48 -14.74
C LEU A 108 10.22 -0.34 -14.06
N PRO A 109 9.48 0.53 -14.81
CA PRO A 109 8.89 1.76 -14.26
C PRO A 109 7.62 1.50 -13.46
N ILE A 110 7.70 0.69 -12.41
CA ILE A 110 6.60 0.32 -11.52
C ILE A 110 7.15 0.27 -10.09
N TRP A 111 6.91 1.31 -9.31
CA TRP A 111 7.22 1.42 -7.87
C TRP A 111 6.34 2.46 -7.22
N ALA A 112 6.29 2.47 -5.88
CA ALA A 112 5.49 3.42 -5.12
C ALA A 112 6.23 3.94 -3.88
N ILE A 113 5.78 5.08 -3.34
CA ILE A 113 6.05 5.57 -1.99
C ILE A 113 4.79 5.28 -1.19
N SER A 114 4.89 4.46 -0.15
CA SER A 114 3.76 4.04 0.69
C SER A 114 3.89 4.65 2.08
N MET A 115 2.88 5.41 2.52
CA MET A 115 2.90 6.09 3.81
C MET A 115 1.52 5.98 4.47
N ALA A 116 1.48 5.54 5.72
CA ALA A 116 0.25 5.52 6.51
C ALA A 116 0.49 6.13 7.89
N ARG A 117 -0.42 6.99 8.34
CA ARG A 117 -0.44 7.48 9.70
C ARG A 117 -1.35 6.59 10.54
N ILE A 118 -0.83 6.13 11.66
CA ILE A 118 -1.48 5.20 12.57
C ILE A 118 -1.88 5.95 13.85
N GLU A 119 -3.11 5.75 14.31
CA GLU A 119 -3.59 6.12 15.64
C GLU A 119 -4.34 4.92 16.23
N ASP A 120 -4.21 4.69 17.53
CA ASP A 120 -4.81 3.55 18.22
C ASP A 120 -4.53 2.20 17.52
N GLY A 121 -3.32 2.07 16.97
CA GLY A 121 -2.84 0.90 16.25
C GLY A 121 -3.48 0.68 14.87
N ARG A 122 -4.26 1.62 14.32
CA ARG A 122 -4.94 1.49 13.02
C ARG A 122 -4.64 2.65 12.08
N PRO A 123 -4.58 2.41 10.76
CA PRO A 123 -4.39 3.50 9.80
C PRO A 123 -5.55 4.49 9.84
N VAL A 124 -5.25 5.79 9.98
CA VAL A 124 -6.24 6.89 9.95
C VAL A 124 -6.06 7.80 8.74
N ALA A 125 -4.85 7.84 8.19
CA ALA A 125 -4.56 8.51 6.93
C ALA A 125 -3.58 7.66 6.13
N ALA A 126 -3.70 7.69 4.81
CA ALA A 126 -2.82 6.98 3.90
C ALA A 126 -2.49 7.82 2.68
N LEU A 127 -1.23 7.81 2.27
CA LEU A 127 -0.74 8.39 1.05
C LEU A 127 0.04 7.33 0.29
N LEU A 128 -0.37 7.06 -0.95
CA LEU A 128 0.33 6.18 -1.87
C LEU A 128 0.66 6.99 -3.13
N ASP A 129 1.93 7.28 -3.33
CA ASP A 129 2.42 7.99 -4.52
C ASP A 129 3.06 7.00 -5.49
N VAL A 130 2.72 7.10 -6.76
CA VAL A 130 3.24 6.24 -7.83
C VAL A 130 4.00 7.12 -8.82
N PRO A 131 5.28 7.43 -8.56
CA PRO A 131 6.05 8.42 -9.31
C PRO A 131 6.10 8.17 -10.81
N PRO A 132 6.25 6.89 -11.30
CA PRO A 132 6.29 6.64 -12.74
C PRO A 132 4.96 6.88 -13.44
N LEU A 133 3.84 6.86 -12.73
CA LEU A 133 2.51 7.08 -13.30
C LEU A 133 1.98 8.50 -13.06
N GLY A 134 2.67 9.31 -12.25
CA GLY A 134 2.16 10.62 -11.82
C GLY A 134 0.83 10.50 -11.09
N GLN A 135 0.62 9.40 -10.35
CA GLN A 135 -0.61 9.13 -9.62
C GLN A 135 -0.35 9.16 -8.12
N ARG A 136 -1.15 9.93 -7.41
CA ARG A 136 -1.14 10.02 -5.94
C ARG A 136 -2.52 9.72 -5.39
N LEU A 137 -2.59 8.78 -4.47
CA LEU A 137 -3.80 8.47 -3.73
C LEU A 137 -3.66 8.97 -2.30
N LEU A 138 -4.75 9.51 -1.79
CA LEU A 138 -4.93 9.87 -0.40
C LEU A 138 -6.18 9.20 0.11
N ALA A 139 -6.12 8.60 1.28
CA ALA A 139 -7.29 8.12 2.00
C ALA A 139 -7.30 8.69 3.42
N LEU A 140 -8.48 9.05 3.90
CA LEU A 140 -8.71 9.45 5.28
C LEU A 140 -9.84 8.59 5.85
N ARG A 141 -9.64 8.02 7.02
CA ARG A 141 -10.60 7.11 7.65
C ARG A 141 -11.97 7.77 7.81
N GLY A 142 -13.00 7.10 7.24
CA GLY A 142 -14.38 7.57 7.22
C GLY A 142 -14.67 8.75 6.31
N GLN A 143 -13.71 9.14 5.44
CA GLN A 143 -13.89 10.27 4.53
C GLN A 143 -13.72 9.89 3.04
N GLY A 144 -13.26 8.66 2.76
CA GLY A 144 -13.07 8.17 1.40
C GLY A 144 -11.66 8.35 0.86
N VAL A 145 -11.54 8.21 -0.45
CA VAL A 145 -10.27 8.21 -1.19
C VAL A 145 -10.28 9.27 -2.29
N TRP A 146 -9.13 9.88 -2.51
CA TRP A 146 -8.88 10.81 -3.62
C TRP A 146 -7.71 10.31 -4.46
N SER A 147 -7.83 10.45 -5.77
CA SER A 147 -6.75 10.22 -6.74
C SER A 147 -6.43 11.53 -7.44
N ASN A 148 -5.19 12.03 -7.31
CA ASN A 148 -4.75 13.32 -7.86
C ASN A 148 -5.72 14.47 -7.52
N GLY A 149 -6.21 14.49 -6.27
CA GLY A 149 -7.12 15.52 -5.78
C GLY A 149 -8.60 15.34 -6.16
N GLN A 150 -8.95 14.34 -6.96
CA GLN A 150 -10.33 14.04 -7.32
C GLN A 150 -10.87 12.87 -6.49
N PRO A 151 -12.10 12.94 -5.97
CA PRO A 151 -12.71 11.84 -5.26
C PRO A 151 -12.71 10.57 -6.11
N LEU A 152 -12.32 9.46 -5.51
CA LEU A 152 -12.32 8.14 -6.15
C LEU A 152 -13.55 7.34 -5.68
N ALA A 153 -14.37 6.92 -6.64
CA ALA A 153 -15.53 6.08 -6.34
C ALA A 153 -15.11 4.62 -6.08
N PRO A 154 -15.91 3.86 -5.30
CA PRO A 154 -15.74 2.42 -5.16
C PRO A 154 -15.60 1.72 -6.52
N PRO A 155 -14.78 0.66 -6.63
CA PRO A 155 -14.49 0.02 -7.90
C PRO A 155 -15.71 -0.68 -8.49
N ALA A 156 -16.01 -0.38 -9.74
CA ALA A 156 -17.06 -1.04 -10.50
C ALA A 156 -16.56 -2.29 -11.24
N PRO A 157 -17.42 -3.28 -11.51
CA PRO A 157 -17.06 -4.41 -12.35
C PRO A 157 -16.61 -3.94 -13.75
N PRO A 158 -15.59 -4.59 -14.37
CA PRO A 158 -15.16 -4.23 -15.71
C PRO A 158 -16.26 -4.48 -16.74
N ARG A 159 -16.52 -3.49 -17.60
CA ARG A 159 -17.62 -3.49 -18.59
C ARG A 159 -17.60 -4.67 -19.54
N HIS A 160 -16.43 -5.30 -19.75
CA HIS A 160 -16.25 -6.36 -20.76
C HIS A 160 -16.11 -7.76 -20.14
N GLY A 161 -16.47 -7.94 -18.87
CA GLY A 161 -16.41 -9.25 -18.20
C GLY A 161 -15.01 -9.85 -18.10
N CYS A 162 -13.96 -9.20 -18.61
CA CYS A 162 -12.58 -9.67 -18.47
C CYS A 162 -12.12 -9.46 -17.04
N ARG A 163 -11.71 -10.55 -16.38
CA ARG A 163 -11.14 -10.50 -15.04
C ARG A 163 -9.63 -10.56 -15.11
N CYS A 164 -8.97 -9.61 -14.44
CA CYS A 164 -7.57 -9.72 -14.09
C CYS A 164 -7.46 -9.92 -12.57
N ALA A 165 -6.43 -10.60 -12.14
CA ALA A 165 -6.05 -10.68 -10.73
C ALA A 165 -4.54 -10.55 -10.61
N SER A 166 -4.07 -9.93 -9.55
CA SER A 166 -2.64 -9.77 -9.28
C SER A 166 -2.15 -10.83 -8.30
N LEU A 167 -0.92 -11.26 -8.51
CA LEU A 167 -0.20 -12.21 -7.68
C LEU A 167 1.22 -11.68 -7.44
N CYS A 168 1.77 -11.86 -6.25
CA CYS A 168 3.22 -11.75 -6.07
C CYS A 168 3.92 -13.02 -6.61
N SER A 169 5.22 -12.92 -6.86
CA SER A 169 6.01 -14.06 -7.39
C SER A 169 5.98 -15.29 -6.47
N ARG A 170 5.91 -15.07 -5.14
CA ARG A 170 5.83 -16.14 -4.14
C ARG A 170 4.47 -16.85 -4.14
N SER A 171 3.41 -16.22 -4.66
CA SER A 171 2.08 -16.82 -4.78
C SER A 171 1.93 -17.74 -5.99
N ILE A 172 2.89 -17.81 -6.92
CA ILE A 172 2.77 -18.63 -8.16
C ILE A 172 2.53 -20.11 -7.85
N GLY A 173 3.15 -20.64 -6.80
CA GLY A 173 2.99 -22.02 -6.37
C GLY A 173 1.53 -22.43 -6.11
N VAL A 174 0.70 -21.48 -5.70
CA VAL A 174 -0.72 -21.66 -5.42
C VAL A 174 -1.51 -22.12 -6.66
N LEU A 175 -1.12 -21.64 -7.85
CA LEU A 175 -1.78 -21.98 -9.10
C LEU A 175 -1.72 -23.49 -9.43
N ARG A 176 -0.82 -24.23 -8.79
CA ARG A 176 -0.68 -25.69 -8.95
C ARG A 176 -1.31 -26.49 -7.82
N ARG A 177 -1.72 -25.86 -6.73
CA ARG A 177 -2.27 -26.52 -5.55
C ARG A 177 -3.79 -26.63 -5.57
N VAL A 178 -4.43 -25.78 -6.34
CA VAL A 178 -5.88 -25.78 -6.54
C VAL A 178 -6.17 -26.47 -7.87
N SER A 179 -7.08 -27.43 -7.84
CA SER A 179 -7.42 -28.26 -9.02
C SER A 179 -8.21 -27.48 -10.09
N GLU A 180 -8.96 -26.48 -9.65
CA GLU A 180 -9.76 -25.63 -10.55
C GLU A 180 -8.85 -24.65 -11.30
N PRO A 181 -9.21 -24.28 -12.53
CA PRO A 181 -8.51 -23.24 -13.28
C PRO A 181 -8.59 -21.89 -12.56
N PHE A 182 -7.46 -21.16 -12.49
CA PHE A 182 -7.45 -19.83 -11.91
C PHE A 182 -8.42 -18.90 -12.67
N PRO A 183 -9.37 -18.23 -11.97
CA PRO A 183 -10.54 -17.61 -12.60
C PRO A 183 -10.29 -16.25 -13.23
N ALA A 184 -9.04 -15.89 -13.49
CA ALA A 184 -8.65 -14.59 -14.02
C ALA A 184 -7.36 -14.64 -14.86
N LYS A 185 -7.12 -13.60 -15.65
CA LYS A 185 -5.82 -13.33 -16.27
C LYS A 185 -4.87 -12.79 -15.23
N THR A 186 -3.77 -13.48 -14.99
CA THR A 186 -2.80 -13.11 -13.96
C THR A 186 -1.99 -11.87 -14.37
N ARG A 187 -1.72 -11.01 -13.39
CA ARG A 187 -0.76 -9.90 -13.45
C ARG A 187 0.19 -10.01 -12.28
N MET A 188 1.43 -9.63 -12.50
CA MET A 188 2.48 -9.61 -11.47
C MET A 188 3.25 -8.32 -11.64
N LEU A 189 2.92 -7.33 -10.82
CA LEU A 189 3.53 -6.00 -10.93
C LEU A 189 4.88 -5.91 -10.21
N GLY A 190 5.15 -6.86 -9.29
CA GLY A 190 6.39 -6.87 -8.52
C GLY A 190 6.44 -5.82 -7.40
N VAL A 191 5.30 -5.22 -7.06
CA VAL A 191 5.11 -4.18 -6.05
C VAL A 191 3.86 -4.51 -5.27
N ALA A 192 3.98 -4.80 -3.98
CA ALA A 192 2.88 -5.34 -3.20
C ALA A 192 1.73 -4.33 -3.06
N SER A 193 2.04 -3.08 -2.72
CA SER A 193 1.04 -2.02 -2.62
C SER A 193 0.27 -1.80 -3.93
N LEU A 194 0.94 -1.87 -5.09
CA LEU A 194 0.30 -1.66 -6.39
C LEU A 194 -0.49 -2.88 -6.88
N ASN A 195 -0.05 -4.10 -6.55
CA ASN A 195 -0.85 -5.30 -6.78
C ASN A 195 -2.21 -5.19 -6.07
N LEU A 196 -2.19 -4.76 -4.81
CA LEU A 196 -3.38 -4.53 -3.99
C LEU A 196 -4.19 -3.32 -4.47
N LEU A 197 -3.53 -2.20 -4.78
CA LEU A 197 -4.20 -1.00 -5.29
C LEU A 197 -5.03 -1.29 -6.54
N GLY A 198 -4.57 -2.20 -7.40
CA GLY A 198 -5.32 -2.60 -8.60
C GLY A 198 -6.75 -3.08 -8.29
N VAL A 199 -7.00 -3.62 -7.09
CA VAL A 199 -8.34 -4.00 -6.63
C VAL A 199 -9.17 -2.74 -6.36
N GLY A 200 -8.63 -1.78 -5.63
CA GLY A 200 -9.29 -0.50 -5.33
C GLY A 200 -9.60 0.33 -6.58
N LEU A 201 -8.74 0.25 -7.59
CA LEU A 201 -8.96 0.93 -8.88
C LEU A 201 -9.92 0.15 -9.81
N GLY A 202 -10.38 -1.04 -9.42
CA GLY A 202 -11.27 -1.88 -10.25
C GLY A 202 -10.59 -2.55 -11.44
N THR A 203 -9.26 -2.40 -11.59
CA THR A 203 -8.48 -3.04 -12.67
C THR A 203 -8.21 -4.52 -12.39
N MET A 204 -8.19 -4.90 -11.11
CA MET A 204 -8.09 -6.27 -10.64
C MET A 204 -9.37 -6.69 -9.91
N ALA A 205 -9.80 -7.93 -10.11
CA ALA A 205 -10.91 -8.51 -9.36
C ALA A 205 -10.47 -8.92 -7.95
N ALA A 206 -9.22 -9.38 -7.83
CA ALA A 206 -8.58 -9.78 -6.59
C ALA A 206 -7.05 -9.62 -6.68
N ALA A 207 -6.39 -9.62 -5.53
CA ALA A 207 -4.95 -9.64 -5.36
C ALA A 207 -4.56 -10.65 -4.27
N LEU A 208 -3.53 -11.47 -4.52
CA LEU A 208 -2.95 -12.40 -3.55
C LEU A 208 -1.49 -12.03 -3.30
N GLU A 209 -1.19 -11.64 -2.08
CA GLU A 209 0.15 -11.34 -1.60
C GLU A 209 0.57 -12.35 -0.53
N ALA A 210 1.72 -13.01 -0.74
CA ALA A 210 2.19 -14.08 0.15
C ALA A 210 2.97 -13.56 1.36
N THR A 211 3.80 -12.56 1.14
CA THR A 211 4.76 -12.09 2.15
C THR A 211 4.90 -10.57 2.18
N PRO A 212 3.81 -9.79 2.06
CA PRO A 212 3.94 -8.35 2.20
C PRO A 212 4.29 -8.03 3.65
N ARG A 213 5.04 -6.96 3.85
CA ARG A 213 5.37 -6.40 5.15
C ARG A 213 4.34 -5.36 5.54
N ILE A 214 4.40 -4.89 6.78
CA ILE A 214 3.45 -3.90 7.26
C ILE A 214 3.54 -2.57 6.49
N TRP A 215 4.72 -2.18 6.07
CA TRP A 215 4.94 -0.96 5.31
C TRP A 215 4.41 -1.03 3.86
N ASP A 216 4.39 -2.23 3.25
CA ASP A 216 3.74 -2.48 1.97
C ASP A 216 2.22 -2.34 2.07
N LEU A 217 1.66 -2.70 3.25
CA LEU A 217 0.22 -2.85 3.45
C LEU A 217 -0.48 -1.63 4.04
N ALA A 218 0.13 -0.95 5.00
CA ALA A 218 -0.60 -0.02 5.87
C ALA A 218 -1.34 1.07 5.10
N ALA A 219 -0.74 1.64 4.06
CA ALA A 219 -1.39 2.67 3.24
C ALA A 219 -2.48 2.09 2.35
N VAL A 220 -2.16 1.05 1.59
CA VAL A 220 -3.13 0.44 0.65
C VAL A 220 -4.29 -0.23 1.39
N TRP A 221 -4.06 -0.70 2.61
CA TRP A 221 -5.12 -1.25 3.47
C TRP A 221 -6.24 -0.23 3.70
N LEU A 222 -5.90 0.97 4.18
CA LEU A 222 -6.89 2.02 4.39
C LEU A 222 -7.57 2.45 3.08
N ILE A 223 -6.80 2.57 2.00
CA ILE A 223 -7.35 2.89 0.68
C ILE A 223 -8.42 1.86 0.27
N LEU A 224 -8.14 0.57 0.46
CA LEU A 224 -9.08 -0.50 0.10
C LEU A 224 -10.30 -0.54 1.03
N GLU A 225 -10.12 -0.32 2.34
CA GLU A 225 -11.25 -0.19 3.30
C GLU A 225 -12.19 0.94 2.90
N GLU A 226 -11.65 2.13 2.63
CA GLU A 226 -12.44 3.32 2.25
C GLU A 226 -13.14 3.17 0.88
N LEU A 227 -12.59 2.33 -0.01
CA LEU A 227 -13.23 1.98 -1.28
C LEU A 227 -14.23 0.81 -1.16
N GLY A 228 -14.44 0.27 0.04
CA GLY A 228 -15.39 -0.82 0.29
C GLY A 228 -14.93 -2.19 -0.23
N CYS A 229 -13.65 -2.35 -0.54
CA CYS A 229 -13.06 -3.64 -0.92
C CYS A 229 -13.05 -4.61 0.26
N ARG A 230 -12.86 -5.90 -0.05
CA ARG A 230 -12.77 -6.97 0.95
C ARG A 230 -11.30 -7.32 1.17
N LEU A 231 -10.87 -7.23 2.42
CA LEU A 231 -9.55 -7.63 2.88
C LEU A 231 -9.70 -8.89 3.73
N HIS A 232 -9.01 -9.95 3.35
CA HIS A 232 -9.06 -11.23 4.03
C HIS A 232 -7.63 -11.67 4.41
N PRO A 233 -7.18 -11.37 5.64
CA PRO A 233 -5.91 -11.87 6.15
C PRO A 233 -5.86 -13.41 6.06
N LEU A 234 -4.75 -13.93 5.56
CA LEU A 234 -4.50 -15.36 5.42
C LEU A 234 -3.61 -15.90 6.55
N GLY A 235 -3.26 -15.02 7.48
CA GLY A 235 -2.50 -15.28 8.69
C GLY A 235 -2.97 -14.34 9.81
N SER A 236 -2.04 -13.77 10.56
CA SER A 236 -2.36 -12.79 11.61
C SER A 236 -2.92 -11.50 11.00
N ASP A 237 -3.90 -10.91 11.67
CA ASP A 237 -4.36 -9.55 11.32
C ASP A 237 -3.24 -8.55 11.69
N PRO A 238 -2.82 -7.66 10.78
CA PRO A 238 -1.80 -6.66 11.08
C PRO A 238 -2.28 -5.57 12.05
N PHE A 239 -3.59 -5.44 12.27
CA PHE A 239 -4.19 -4.36 13.06
C PHE A 239 -5.12 -4.89 14.15
N PRO A 240 -5.13 -4.28 15.38
CA PRO A 240 -4.35 -3.10 15.74
C PRO A 240 -2.90 -3.43 16.07
N MET A 241 -1.97 -2.55 15.63
CA MET A 241 -0.55 -2.63 15.94
C MET A 241 -0.32 -2.32 17.43
N GLN A 242 0.59 -3.09 18.07
CA GLN A 242 0.87 -2.94 19.50
C GLN A 242 2.21 -2.25 19.72
N PRO A 243 2.30 -1.22 20.58
CA PRO A 243 3.56 -0.54 20.90
C PRO A 243 4.68 -1.50 21.32
N GLY A 244 5.89 -1.22 20.90
CA GLY A 244 7.09 -2.00 21.23
C GLY A 244 7.27 -3.32 20.47
N VAL A 245 6.28 -3.75 19.68
CA VAL A 245 6.38 -4.97 18.86
C VAL A 245 7.25 -4.70 17.64
N ASP A 246 8.25 -5.55 17.40
CA ASP A 246 9.04 -5.53 16.18
C ASP A 246 8.31 -6.28 15.06
N LEU A 247 8.04 -5.58 13.96
CA LEU A 247 7.32 -6.09 12.80
C LEU A 247 8.22 -6.40 11.59
N GLY A 248 9.53 -6.21 11.73
CA GLY A 248 10.50 -6.32 10.63
C GLY A 248 10.52 -7.70 9.96
N ALA A 249 10.32 -8.78 10.71
CA ALA A 249 10.33 -10.13 10.17
C ALA A 249 8.94 -10.67 9.80
N ALA A 250 7.85 -10.05 10.26
CA ALA A 250 6.50 -10.59 10.14
C ALA A 250 5.92 -10.37 8.72
N PRO A 251 5.60 -11.43 7.96
CA PRO A 251 4.80 -11.31 6.76
C PRO A 251 3.29 -11.31 7.12
N TYR A 252 2.51 -10.61 6.33
CA TYR A 252 1.05 -10.52 6.48
C TYR A 252 0.35 -10.99 5.19
N PRO A 253 0.31 -12.30 4.90
CA PRO A 253 -0.31 -12.82 3.70
C PRO A 253 -1.77 -12.39 3.62
N LEU A 254 -2.17 -11.94 2.42
CA LEU A 254 -3.46 -11.27 2.23
C LEU A 254 -4.10 -11.68 0.89
N LEU A 255 -5.40 -11.93 0.94
CA LEU A 255 -6.29 -11.92 -0.21
C LEU A 255 -7.13 -10.64 -0.13
N ALA A 256 -6.96 -9.74 -1.09
CA ALA A 256 -7.84 -8.59 -1.29
C ALA A 256 -8.77 -8.86 -2.48
N ALA A 257 -10.03 -8.45 -2.39
CA ALA A 257 -11.00 -8.61 -3.46
C ALA A 257 -11.89 -7.37 -3.57
N ARG A 258 -12.37 -7.08 -4.78
CA ARG A 258 -13.22 -5.92 -5.04
C ARG A 258 -14.55 -5.97 -4.26
N ASP A 259 -15.14 -7.16 -4.15
CA ASP A 259 -16.45 -7.39 -3.54
C ASP A 259 -16.53 -8.82 -2.95
N ASP A 260 -17.64 -9.14 -2.27
CA ASP A 260 -17.84 -10.46 -1.67
C ASP A 260 -17.88 -11.59 -2.70
N GLU A 261 -18.44 -11.35 -3.90
CA GLU A 261 -18.47 -12.36 -4.97
C GLU A 261 -17.04 -12.71 -5.39
N GLN A 262 -16.18 -11.72 -5.58
CA GLN A 262 -14.79 -11.98 -5.95
C GLN A 262 -14.01 -12.57 -4.79
N LEU A 263 -14.25 -12.15 -3.55
CA LEU A 263 -13.63 -12.78 -2.39
C LEU A 263 -13.90 -14.29 -2.37
N GLN A 264 -15.17 -14.70 -2.44
CA GLN A 264 -15.54 -16.12 -2.45
C GLN A 264 -14.94 -16.85 -3.65
N ARG A 265 -14.88 -16.22 -4.81
CA ARG A 265 -14.30 -16.78 -6.03
C ARG A 265 -12.81 -17.10 -5.90
N PHE A 266 -12.03 -16.23 -5.24
CA PHE A 266 -10.59 -16.39 -5.10
C PHE A 266 -10.15 -17.04 -3.79
N LEU A 267 -11.08 -17.27 -2.86
CA LEU A 267 -10.80 -17.84 -1.54
C LEU A 267 -10.05 -19.19 -1.59
N PRO A 268 -10.35 -20.15 -2.51
CA PRO A 268 -9.60 -21.40 -2.58
C PRO A 268 -8.09 -21.19 -2.76
N TRP A 269 -7.69 -20.23 -3.59
CA TRP A 269 -6.26 -19.90 -3.80
C TRP A 269 -5.67 -19.16 -2.60
N GLY A 270 -6.43 -18.30 -1.94
CA GLY A 270 -6.03 -17.66 -0.69
C GLY A 270 -5.74 -18.71 0.40
N LEU A 271 -6.66 -19.64 0.63
CA LEU A 271 -6.47 -20.71 1.62
C LEU A 271 -5.29 -21.62 1.28
N ALA A 272 -5.08 -21.93 0.00
CA ALA A 272 -3.92 -22.69 -0.44
C ALA A 272 -2.59 -21.91 -0.25
N LEU A 273 -2.62 -20.58 -0.26
CA LEU A 273 -1.48 -19.73 0.07
C LEU A 273 -1.16 -19.77 1.58
N ALA A 274 -2.18 -19.73 2.43
CA ALA A 274 -2.02 -19.79 3.88
C ALA A 274 -1.39 -21.10 4.38
N GLN A 275 -1.44 -22.17 3.58
CA GLN A 275 -0.88 -23.50 3.90
C GLN A 275 0.56 -23.67 3.39
N SER A 276 1.16 -22.64 2.84
CA SER A 276 2.51 -22.69 2.26
C SER A 276 3.55 -22.06 3.16
#